data_a84e89d1bc051bbe6423954349b96cef
#
_entry.id   a84e89d1bc051bbe6423954349b96cef
#
_cell.length_a   1.000
_cell.length_b   1.000
_cell.length_c   1.000
_cell.angle_alpha   90.00
_cell.angle_beta   90.00
_cell.angle_gamma   90.00
#
_symmetry.space_group_name_H-M   'P 1'
#
loop_
_entity.id
_entity.type
_entity.pdbx_description
1 polymer ?
#
loop_
_entity_poly.entity_id
_entity_poly.type
_entity_poly.pdbx_seq_one_letter_code
_entity_poly.pdbx_strand_id
1 'polypeptide(L)'
;MKKSYKLEYSKGALKDLLKLDNSVSRVIYAWMKKNIDGCENPRAHGKGLASNRSGQWRYRIGNYRVICKIEDDRVIVLVLNIGHRSKIYDE
;
A
#
# COMPACT_ATOMS: atom_id res chain seq x y z
N MET A 1 12.89 9.92 19.64
CA MET A 1 12.30 8.60 19.44
C MET A 1 11.90 8.38 18.00
N LYS A 2 12.21 7.21 17.48
CA LYS A 2 11.88 6.87 16.11
C LYS A 2 10.41 6.45 16.01
N LYS A 3 9.72 6.94 14.98
CA LYS A 3 8.36 6.52 14.72
C LYS A 3 8.36 5.18 14.00
N SER A 4 7.40 4.35 14.35
CA SER A 4 7.23 3.04 13.73
C SER A 4 5.81 3.00 13.18
N TYR A 5 5.69 3.03 11.86
CA TYR A 5 4.38 3.08 11.21
C TYR A 5 3.67 1.73 11.29
N LYS A 6 2.40 1.78 11.62
CA LYS A 6 1.56 0.59 11.65
C LYS A 6 0.86 0.43 10.31
N LEU A 7 0.90 -0.78 9.77
CA LEU A 7 0.22 -1.10 8.51
C LEU A 7 -1.22 -1.54 8.81
N GLU A 8 -2.18 -0.93 8.11
CA GLU A 8 -3.59 -1.29 8.20
C GLU A 8 -4.17 -1.45 6.82
N TYR A 9 -5.19 -2.29 6.69
CA TYR A 9 -5.89 -2.53 5.44
C TYR A 9 -7.34 -2.08 5.57
N SER A 10 -7.81 -1.29 4.60
CA SER A 10 -9.22 -0.94 4.53
C SER A 10 -10.05 -2.16 4.13
N LYS A 11 -11.37 -2.07 4.31
CA LYS A 11 -12.27 -3.13 3.85
C LYS A 11 -12.15 -3.35 2.35
N GLY A 12 -12.00 -2.27 1.58
CA GLY A 12 -11.82 -2.37 0.13
C GLY A 12 -10.54 -3.11 -0.24
N ALA A 13 -9.44 -2.81 0.48
CA ALA A 13 -8.17 -3.48 0.24
C ALA A 13 -8.25 -4.96 0.57
N LEU A 14 -8.94 -5.33 1.66
CA LEU A 14 -9.12 -6.73 2.02
C LEU A 14 -9.94 -7.47 0.96
N LYS A 15 -10.98 -6.83 0.43
CA LYS A 15 -11.77 -7.41 -0.67
C LYS A 15 -10.91 -7.60 -1.90
N ASP A 16 -10.05 -6.64 -2.21
CA ASP A 16 -9.13 -6.75 -3.34
C ASP A 16 -8.21 -7.94 -3.18
N LEU A 17 -7.64 -8.14 -1.99
CA LEU A 17 -6.77 -9.29 -1.73
C LEU A 17 -7.50 -10.62 -1.95
N LEU A 18 -8.77 -10.68 -1.55
CA LEU A 18 -9.56 -11.91 -1.71
C LEU A 18 -9.87 -12.23 -3.17
N LYS A 19 -9.85 -11.23 -4.05
CA LYS A 19 -10.11 -11.42 -5.47
C LYS A 19 -8.88 -11.85 -6.24
N LEU A 20 -7.69 -11.73 -5.66
CA LEU A 20 -6.44 -12.11 -6.30
C LEU A 20 -6.14 -13.59 -6.06
N ASP A 21 -5.32 -14.18 -6.93
CA ASP A 21 -4.81 -15.53 -6.70
C ASP A 21 -4.09 -15.56 -5.35
N ASN A 22 -4.19 -16.66 -4.64
CA ASN A 22 -3.58 -16.81 -3.33
C ASN A 22 -2.07 -16.55 -3.37
N SER A 23 -1.39 -17.01 -4.42
CA SER A 23 0.05 -16.80 -4.56
C SER A 23 0.38 -15.31 -4.66
N VAL A 24 -0.43 -14.55 -5.39
CA VAL A 24 -0.25 -13.10 -5.55
C VAL A 24 -0.52 -12.39 -4.23
N SER A 25 -1.64 -12.72 -3.58
CA SER A 25 -2.00 -12.11 -2.30
C SER A 25 -0.92 -12.31 -1.25
N ARG A 26 -0.35 -13.52 -1.20
CA ARG A 26 0.73 -13.83 -0.26
C ARG A 26 1.97 -12.99 -0.50
N VAL A 27 2.34 -12.82 -1.77
CA VAL A 27 3.51 -12.01 -2.12
C VAL A 27 3.30 -10.56 -1.72
N ILE A 28 2.14 -10.02 -2.03
CA ILE A 28 1.81 -8.63 -1.69
C ILE A 28 1.80 -8.43 -0.17
N TYR A 29 1.09 -9.31 0.53
CA TYR A 29 1.00 -9.22 1.98
C TYR A 29 2.37 -9.33 2.64
N ALA A 30 3.18 -10.29 2.20
CA ALA A 30 4.53 -10.49 2.75
C ALA A 30 5.42 -9.27 2.49
N TRP A 31 5.36 -8.70 1.30
CA TRP A 31 6.15 -7.53 0.96
C TRP A 31 5.78 -6.33 1.85
N MET A 32 4.48 -6.09 2.01
CA MET A 32 3.99 -4.99 2.83
C MET A 32 4.39 -5.18 4.29
N LYS A 33 4.26 -6.40 4.80
CA LYS A 33 4.62 -6.70 6.17
C LYS A 33 6.12 -6.51 6.40
N LYS A 34 6.94 -6.96 5.47
CA LYS A 34 8.39 -6.89 5.60
C LYS A 34 8.91 -5.46 5.48
N ASN A 35 8.38 -4.68 4.55
CA ASN A 35 8.95 -3.39 4.18
C ASN A 35 8.23 -2.19 4.77
N ILE A 36 6.96 -2.31 5.07
CA ILE A 36 6.15 -1.18 5.50
C ILE A 36 5.72 -1.29 6.96
N ASP A 37 5.23 -2.46 7.38
CA ASP A 37 4.79 -2.62 8.77
C ASP A 37 5.97 -2.45 9.73
N GLY A 38 5.85 -1.50 10.63
CA GLY A 38 6.91 -1.19 11.58
C GLY A 38 8.03 -0.33 11.01
N CYS A 39 7.94 0.15 9.78
CA CYS A 39 8.99 0.96 9.17
C CYS A 39 9.04 2.38 9.77
N GLU A 40 10.19 3.00 9.69
CA GLU A 40 10.36 4.38 10.14
C GLU A 40 10.00 5.38 9.04
N ASN A 41 10.24 5.02 7.78
CA ASN A 41 9.98 5.90 6.64
C ASN A 41 9.22 5.17 5.55
N PRO A 42 7.88 5.25 5.56
CA PRO A 42 7.06 4.59 4.54
C PRO A 42 7.26 5.16 3.14
N ARG A 43 7.89 6.34 3.02
CA ARG A 43 8.17 6.97 1.73
C ARG A 43 9.52 6.58 1.16
N ALA A 44 10.26 5.70 1.82
CA ALA A 44 11.51 5.14 1.29
C ALA A 44 11.26 4.24 0.08
N HIS A 45 10.06 3.69 -0.01
CA HIS A 45 9.61 2.89 -1.16
C HIS A 45 8.43 3.60 -1.81
N GLY A 46 8.20 3.28 -3.08
CA GLY A 46 7.01 3.77 -3.77
C GLY A 46 7.12 5.18 -4.29
N LYS A 47 5.96 5.75 -4.59
CA LYS A 47 5.87 7.05 -5.23
C LYS A 47 4.55 7.74 -4.86
N GLY A 48 4.61 9.06 -4.71
CA GLY A 48 3.42 9.88 -4.50
C GLY A 48 2.59 9.97 -5.77
N LEU A 49 1.28 10.05 -5.63
CA LEU A 49 0.36 10.18 -6.75
C LEU A 49 -0.06 11.63 -6.92
N ALA A 50 -0.39 11.99 -8.17
CA ALA A 50 -0.82 13.33 -8.53
C ALA A 50 -2.28 13.34 -8.94
N SER A 51 -2.78 14.51 -9.39
CA SER A 51 -4.14 14.69 -9.89
C SER A 51 -5.20 14.21 -8.90
N ASN A 52 -6.11 13.36 -9.32
CA ASN A 52 -7.24 12.92 -8.51
C ASN A 52 -6.83 12.13 -7.27
N ARG A 53 -5.63 11.60 -7.26
CA ARG A 53 -5.12 10.81 -6.13
C ARG A 53 -4.04 11.55 -5.34
N SER A 54 -3.98 12.86 -5.49
CA SER A 54 -3.02 13.69 -4.77
C SER A 54 -3.11 13.42 -3.27
N GLY A 55 -1.96 13.26 -2.63
CA GLY A 55 -1.89 12.92 -1.21
C GLY A 55 -1.87 11.43 -0.93
N GLN A 56 -2.05 10.60 -1.95
CA GLN A 56 -1.96 9.15 -1.80
C GLN A 56 -0.58 8.67 -2.23
N TRP A 57 -0.23 7.46 -1.81
CA TRP A 57 1.08 6.86 -2.06
C TRP A 57 0.90 5.49 -2.69
N ARG A 58 1.78 5.15 -3.62
CA ARG A 58 1.70 3.89 -4.35
C ARG A 58 2.94 3.05 -4.11
N TYR A 59 2.73 1.79 -3.78
CA TYR A 59 3.80 0.79 -3.80
C TYR A 59 3.58 -0.12 -5.01
N ARG A 60 4.67 -0.48 -5.65
CA ARG A 60 4.65 -1.36 -6.82
C ARG A 60 5.26 -2.69 -6.43
N ILE A 61 4.48 -3.77 -6.57
CA ILE A 61 4.95 -5.12 -6.26
C ILE A 61 4.69 -5.97 -7.49
N GLY A 62 5.75 -6.21 -8.27
CA GLY A 62 5.62 -6.87 -9.58
C GLY A 62 4.69 -6.07 -10.50
N ASN A 63 3.68 -6.71 -11.02
CA ASN A 63 2.68 -6.07 -11.89
C ASN A 63 1.49 -5.50 -11.11
N TYR A 64 1.59 -5.45 -9.78
CA TYR A 64 0.49 -5.01 -8.93
C TYR A 64 0.81 -3.68 -8.28
N ARG A 65 -0.26 -2.92 -8.02
CA ARG A 65 -0.19 -1.62 -7.36
C ARG A 65 -0.92 -1.68 -6.04
N VAL A 66 -0.31 -1.11 -5.02
CA VAL A 66 -0.92 -0.97 -3.70
C VAL A 66 -1.02 0.52 -3.43
N ILE A 67 -2.25 1.02 -3.35
CA ILE A 67 -2.52 2.44 -3.12
C ILE A 67 -2.81 2.65 -1.64
N CYS A 68 -2.08 3.56 -1.03
CA CYS A 68 -2.14 3.80 0.40
C CYS A 68 -2.33 5.27 0.73
N LYS A 69 -2.78 5.52 1.94
CA LYS A 69 -2.76 6.83 2.55
C LYS A 69 -1.80 6.76 3.73
N ILE A 70 -0.81 7.65 3.73
CA ILE A 70 0.15 7.73 4.84
C ILE A 70 -0.34 8.81 5.79
N GLU A 71 -0.71 8.42 7.00
CA GLU A 71 -1.21 9.35 8.01
C GLU A 71 -0.11 9.56 9.05
N ASP A 72 0.67 10.63 8.83
CA ASP A 72 1.85 10.89 9.67
C ASP A 72 1.49 11.21 11.11
N ASP A 73 0.38 11.90 11.33
CA ASP A 73 -0.08 12.26 12.67
C ASP A 73 -0.51 11.04 13.48
N ARG A 74 -1.00 10.00 12.82
CA ARG A 74 -1.41 8.75 13.45
C ARG A 74 -0.35 7.65 13.34
N VAL A 75 0.70 7.91 12.58
CA VAL A 75 1.79 6.96 12.31
C VAL A 75 1.25 5.65 11.74
N ILE A 76 0.38 5.79 10.73
CA ILE A 76 -0.30 4.67 10.07
C ILE A 76 -0.11 4.76 8.57
N VAL A 77 0.08 3.59 7.93
CA VAL A 77 -0.04 3.43 6.49
C VAL A 77 -1.31 2.61 6.24
N LEU A 78 -2.32 3.26 5.69
CA LEU A 78 -3.61 2.62 5.42
C LEU A 78 -3.69 2.22 3.96
N VAL A 79 -3.81 0.92 3.70
CA VAL A 79 -3.96 0.39 2.34
C VAL A 79 -5.40 0.58 1.89
N LEU A 80 -5.59 1.30 0.78
CA LEU A 80 -6.91 1.64 0.26
C LEU A 80 -7.36 0.71 -0.86
N ASN A 81 -6.46 0.42 -1.81
CA ASN A 81 -6.77 -0.39 -2.98
C ASN A 81 -5.58 -1.24 -3.36
N ILE A 82 -5.84 -2.41 -3.93
CA ILE A 82 -4.82 -3.30 -4.46
C ILE A 82 -5.34 -3.87 -5.77
N GLY A 83 -4.50 -3.86 -6.81
CA GLY A 83 -4.90 -4.44 -8.08
C GLY A 83 -3.79 -4.48 -9.08
N HIS A 84 -4.06 -5.19 -10.20
CA HIS A 84 -3.13 -5.27 -11.32
C HIS A 84 -2.95 -3.89 -11.94
N ARG A 85 -1.73 -3.62 -12.45
CA ARG A 85 -1.40 -2.33 -13.05
C ARG A 85 -2.35 -1.92 -14.18
N SER A 86 -2.97 -2.88 -14.84
CA SER A 86 -3.92 -2.60 -15.91
C SER A 86 -5.28 -2.10 -15.42
N LYS A 87 -5.57 -2.24 -14.12
CA LYS A 87 -6.85 -1.89 -13.54
C LYS A 87 -6.80 -0.73 -12.56
N ILE A 88 -5.61 -0.40 -12.07
CA ILE A 88 -5.43 0.71 -11.15
C ILE A 88 -4.67 1.82 -11.86
N TYR A 89 -5.33 2.96 -12.04
CA TYR A 89 -4.68 4.14 -12.56
C TYR A 89 -3.79 4.74 -11.49
N ASP A 90 -2.53 4.88 -11.80
CA ASP A 90 -1.63 5.68 -11.00
C ASP A 90 -0.96 6.69 -11.91
N GLU A 91 -0.89 7.88 -11.45
CA GLU A 91 -0.30 8.97 -12.21
C GLU A 91 1.09 9.31 -11.72
#